data_f1701aecddcb718e421ac2f174854300
#
_entry.id   f1701aecddcb718e421ac2f174854300
#
_cell.length_a   1.000
_cell.length_b   1.000
_cell.length_c   1.000
_cell.angle_alpha   90.00
_cell.angle_beta   90.00
_cell.angle_gamma   90.00
#
_symmetry.space_group_name_H-M   'P 1'
#
loop_
_entity.id
_entity.type
_entity.pdbx_description
1 polymer ?
#
loop_
_entity_poly.entity_id
_entity_poly.type
_entity_poly.pdbx_seq_one_letter_code
_entity_poly.pdbx_strand_id
1 'polypeptide(L)'
;MRGSLKLFSWFKIPVYLHWSFSLLVLFLLYMLIGEGELSMEVVVWQLILFVALFASVLFHEFGHALMARKYGVHTQDIILTPIGGIARLERMPEQPKQELWVAIAGPMVNVVIAILLAIIARLVVYSGDIEWFFFKAFVENWLSLDANDTDLVMLLQDTDIQFSEAKLTLPRLMAVNLMMVLFNLIPAFPMDGGRILRALLAMQLGRSKATRAASIIGQVIAVVFVVLGLYYSAFTLTLIGFFVFTTARSENSMVQLEHLMGDFKASDVQRMQFTRLRGNDWMHTAIEQMARGLERNFLVFDLEDQLLGVLKEEEILKAAKRKDTSSEIRNHLRVPVDIVHERESLKYVHYLISQKNTGIVAVVDDQMQLTGVIDAAGLQNFFKIRS
;
A
#
# COMPACT_ATOMS: atom_id res chain seq x y z
N MET A 1 -12.70 -7.52 -2.34
CA MET A 1 -11.50 -7.21 -3.19
C MET A 1 -11.53 -8.11 -4.41
N ARG A 2 -11.68 -7.52 -5.58
CA ARG A 2 -11.65 -8.27 -6.84
C ARG A 2 -10.19 -8.56 -7.17
N GLY A 3 -9.78 -9.85 -7.14
CA GLY A 3 -8.49 -10.29 -7.64
C GLY A 3 -7.41 -10.69 -6.63
N SER A 4 -7.73 -10.94 -5.36
CA SER A 4 -6.75 -11.44 -4.39
C SER A 4 -7.23 -12.75 -3.76
N LEU A 5 -6.34 -13.75 -3.68
CA LEU A 5 -6.59 -15.05 -3.07
C LEU A 5 -6.15 -15.01 -1.60
N LYS A 6 -7.03 -15.39 -0.67
CA LYS A 6 -6.65 -15.54 0.73
C LYS A 6 -5.81 -16.80 0.90
N LEU A 7 -4.60 -16.65 1.45
CA LEU A 7 -3.70 -17.77 1.74
C LEU A 7 -3.99 -18.35 3.12
N PHE A 8 -3.84 -17.54 4.15
CA PHE A 8 -4.05 -17.92 5.55
C PHE A 8 -4.30 -16.68 6.42
N SER A 9 -4.45 -16.88 7.72
CA SER A 9 -4.48 -15.78 8.71
C SER A 9 -3.51 -16.11 9.84
N TRP A 10 -2.62 -15.18 10.17
CA TRP A 10 -1.67 -15.30 11.26
C TRP A 10 -1.75 -14.07 12.17
N PHE A 11 -1.66 -14.27 13.48
CA PHE A 11 -1.89 -13.20 14.46
C PHE A 11 -3.21 -12.42 14.26
N LYS A 12 -4.26 -13.07 13.74
CA LYS A 12 -5.56 -12.47 13.34
C LYS A 12 -5.44 -11.47 12.18
N ILE A 13 -4.33 -11.46 11.43
CA ILE A 13 -4.14 -10.68 10.23
C ILE A 13 -4.26 -11.62 9.03
N PRO A 14 -5.24 -11.43 8.14
CA PRO A 14 -5.36 -12.23 6.93
C PRO A 14 -4.27 -11.84 5.91
N VAL A 15 -3.68 -12.86 5.28
CA VAL A 15 -2.68 -12.71 4.24
C VAL A 15 -3.30 -13.08 2.90
N TYR A 16 -3.13 -12.20 1.93
CA TYR A 16 -3.64 -12.37 0.56
C TYR A 16 -2.51 -12.38 -0.45
N LEU A 17 -2.69 -13.13 -1.53
CA LEU A 17 -1.85 -13.12 -2.71
C LEU A 17 -2.59 -12.38 -3.83
N HIS A 18 -2.00 -11.34 -4.37
CA HIS A 18 -2.59 -10.60 -5.48
C HIS A 18 -2.47 -11.41 -6.78
N TRP A 19 -3.48 -11.34 -7.67
CA TRP A 19 -3.48 -12.08 -8.93
C TRP A 19 -2.23 -11.82 -9.80
N SER A 20 -1.67 -10.59 -9.75
CA SER A 20 -0.47 -10.23 -10.50
C SER A 20 0.77 -11.06 -10.13
N PHE A 21 0.73 -11.76 -8.98
CA PHE A 21 1.78 -12.68 -8.57
C PHE A 21 1.93 -13.86 -9.56
N SER A 22 0.85 -14.24 -10.24
CA SER A 22 0.91 -15.24 -11.30
C SER A 22 1.81 -14.81 -12.46
N LEU A 23 1.92 -13.52 -12.76
CA LEU A 23 2.81 -12.99 -13.79
C LEU A 23 4.29 -13.20 -13.40
N LEU A 24 4.61 -13.03 -12.12
CA LEU A 24 5.96 -13.28 -11.62
C LEU A 24 6.32 -14.76 -11.69
N VAL A 25 5.38 -15.65 -11.34
CA VAL A 25 5.58 -17.10 -11.47
C VAL A 25 5.79 -17.50 -12.95
N LEU A 26 4.97 -16.95 -13.85
CA LEU A 26 5.13 -17.17 -15.30
C LEU A 26 6.47 -16.67 -15.83
N PHE A 27 6.92 -15.50 -15.35
CA PHE A 27 8.22 -14.95 -15.71
C PHE A 27 9.37 -15.85 -15.22
N LEU A 28 9.30 -16.36 -13.99
CA LEU A 28 10.28 -17.31 -13.45
C LEU A 28 10.31 -18.61 -14.27
N LEU A 29 9.14 -19.16 -14.60
CA LEU A 29 9.06 -20.36 -15.44
C LEU A 29 9.65 -20.11 -16.84
N TYR A 30 9.38 -18.95 -17.43
CA TYR A 30 9.96 -18.55 -18.71
C TYR A 30 11.50 -18.48 -18.67
N MET A 31 12.04 -17.85 -17.60
CA MET A 31 13.50 -17.79 -17.40
C MET A 31 14.12 -19.19 -17.25
N LEU A 32 13.51 -20.05 -16.42
CA LEU A 32 13.97 -21.42 -16.20
C LEU A 32 13.96 -22.25 -17.48
N ILE A 33 12.96 -22.10 -18.35
CA ILE A 33 12.86 -22.82 -19.63
C ILE A 33 13.91 -22.31 -20.64
N GLY A 34 14.22 -21.01 -20.61
CA GLY A 34 15.14 -20.35 -21.55
C GLY A 34 16.62 -20.74 -21.36
N GLU A 35 17.02 -21.18 -20.17
CA GLU A 35 18.42 -21.59 -19.87
C GLU A 35 18.81 -23.00 -20.33
N GLY A 36 17.91 -23.74 -20.99
CA GLY A 36 18.24 -24.92 -21.82
C GLY A 36 18.62 -26.23 -21.11
N GLU A 37 19.07 -26.20 -19.85
CA GLU A 37 19.40 -27.41 -19.06
C GLU A 37 18.68 -27.34 -17.69
N LEU A 38 17.40 -27.69 -17.69
CA LEU A 38 16.61 -27.82 -16.48
C LEU A 38 16.94 -29.12 -15.72
N SER A 39 17.95 -29.09 -14.85
CA SER A 39 18.01 -30.15 -13.84
C SER A 39 16.87 -29.93 -12.84
N MET A 40 16.16 -30.99 -12.45
CA MET A 40 15.10 -30.93 -11.44
C MET A 40 15.61 -30.34 -10.11
N GLU A 41 16.88 -30.53 -9.81
CA GLU A 41 17.54 -29.97 -8.63
C GLU A 41 17.55 -28.43 -8.66
N VAL A 42 17.96 -27.82 -9.77
CA VAL A 42 17.98 -26.36 -9.95
C VAL A 42 16.59 -25.79 -9.78
N VAL A 43 15.58 -26.37 -10.41
CA VAL A 43 14.19 -25.93 -10.32
C VAL A 43 13.70 -25.94 -8.86
N VAL A 44 13.97 -27.02 -8.13
CA VAL A 44 13.53 -27.16 -6.73
C VAL A 44 14.19 -26.10 -5.86
N TRP A 45 15.51 -25.88 -5.98
CA TRP A 45 16.20 -24.89 -5.16
C TRP A 45 15.81 -23.45 -5.50
N GLN A 46 15.56 -23.14 -6.77
CA GLN A 46 15.04 -21.83 -7.18
C GLN A 46 13.63 -21.58 -6.62
N LEU A 47 12.76 -22.58 -6.60
CA LEU A 47 11.44 -22.47 -5.96
C LEU A 47 11.55 -22.28 -4.45
N ILE A 48 12.46 -23.01 -3.78
CA ILE A 48 12.74 -22.84 -2.35
C ILE A 48 13.20 -21.41 -2.06
N LEU A 49 14.18 -20.91 -2.83
CA LEU A 49 14.68 -19.54 -2.70
C LEU A 49 13.56 -18.52 -2.90
N PHE A 50 12.73 -18.70 -3.91
CA PHE A 50 11.59 -17.85 -4.21
C PHE A 50 10.57 -17.79 -3.04
N VAL A 51 10.18 -18.95 -2.53
CA VAL A 51 9.25 -19.02 -1.38
C VAL A 51 9.88 -18.41 -0.14
N ALA A 52 11.16 -18.67 0.14
CA ALA A 52 11.88 -18.12 1.28
C ALA A 52 12.04 -16.59 1.19
N LEU A 53 12.26 -16.03 -0.01
CA LEU A 53 12.30 -14.60 -0.26
C LEU A 53 10.96 -13.95 0.08
N PHE A 54 9.84 -14.46 -0.43
CA PHE A 54 8.52 -13.93 -0.12
C PHE A 54 8.09 -14.16 1.33
N ALA A 55 8.58 -15.23 1.97
CA ALA A 55 8.45 -15.38 3.42
C ALA A 55 9.19 -14.27 4.17
N SER A 56 10.40 -13.90 3.76
CA SER A 56 11.16 -12.77 4.33
C SER A 56 10.43 -11.43 4.18
N VAL A 57 9.85 -11.18 2.98
CA VAL A 57 8.99 -10.01 2.74
C VAL A 57 7.77 -10.03 3.67
N LEU A 58 7.12 -11.16 3.81
CA LEU A 58 5.94 -11.31 4.67
C LEU A 58 6.27 -11.07 6.14
N PHE A 59 7.39 -11.61 6.64
CA PHE A 59 7.85 -11.37 8.00
C PHE A 59 8.21 -9.90 8.24
N HIS A 60 8.80 -9.23 7.27
CA HIS A 60 9.04 -7.79 7.30
C HIS A 60 7.72 -7.01 7.50
N GLU A 61 6.68 -7.30 6.71
CA GLU A 61 5.36 -6.67 6.87
C GLU A 61 4.71 -7.01 8.22
N PHE A 62 4.90 -8.23 8.72
CA PHE A 62 4.46 -8.57 10.09
C PHE A 62 5.21 -7.77 11.14
N GLY A 63 6.48 -7.43 10.95
CA GLY A 63 7.24 -6.53 11.81
C GLY A 63 6.52 -5.20 12.00
N HIS A 64 6.16 -4.54 10.91
CA HIS A 64 5.38 -3.29 10.93
C HIS A 64 4.01 -3.47 11.58
N ALA A 65 3.27 -4.50 11.16
CA ALA A 65 1.90 -4.75 11.61
C ALA A 65 1.81 -5.04 13.13
N LEU A 66 2.72 -5.84 13.66
CA LEU A 66 2.75 -6.18 15.08
C LEU A 66 3.20 -4.99 15.95
N MET A 67 4.16 -4.19 15.47
CA MET A 67 4.56 -2.97 16.16
C MET A 67 3.45 -1.91 16.12
N ALA A 68 2.75 -1.73 15.00
CA ALA A 68 1.60 -0.85 14.89
C ALA A 68 0.48 -1.23 15.86
N ARG A 69 0.20 -2.55 15.99
CA ARG A 69 -0.77 -3.09 16.95
C ARG A 69 -0.43 -2.73 18.40
N LYS A 70 0.86 -2.73 18.78
CA LYS A 70 1.30 -2.31 20.12
C LYS A 70 0.88 -0.87 20.45
N TYR A 71 0.73 -0.04 19.40
CA TYR A 71 0.28 1.35 19.53
C TYR A 71 -1.22 1.53 19.23
N GLY A 72 -2.00 0.44 19.24
CA GLY A 72 -3.46 0.49 19.05
C GLY A 72 -3.90 0.70 17.60
N VAL A 73 -2.98 0.53 16.63
CA VAL A 73 -3.32 0.61 15.21
C VAL A 73 -3.60 -0.79 14.67
N HIS A 74 -4.79 -0.96 14.10
CA HIS A 74 -5.21 -2.23 13.54
C HIS A 74 -4.71 -2.42 12.11
N THR A 75 -4.29 -3.64 11.78
CA THR A 75 -3.91 -4.05 10.42
C THR A 75 -5.07 -4.83 9.82
N GLN A 76 -5.61 -4.32 8.73
CA GLN A 76 -6.74 -4.97 8.04
C GLN A 76 -6.30 -6.27 7.38
N ASP A 77 -5.22 -6.25 6.65
CA ASP A 77 -4.62 -7.40 5.98
C ASP A 77 -3.19 -7.09 5.48
N ILE A 78 -2.53 -8.14 5.00
CA ILE A 78 -1.25 -8.06 4.26
C ILE A 78 -1.49 -8.64 2.87
N ILE A 79 -1.11 -7.90 1.83
CA ILE A 79 -1.24 -8.33 0.43
C ILE A 79 0.16 -8.51 -0.15
N LEU A 80 0.48 -9.73 -0.60
CA LEU A 80 1.70 -10.02 -1.34
C LEU A 80 1.49 -9.70 -2.82
N THR A 81 2.39 -8.88 -3.38
CA THR A 81 2.44 -8.47 -4.78
C THR A 81 3.81 -8.77 -5.36
N PRO A 82 4.00 -8.79 -6.70
CA PRO A 82 5.31 -8.98 -7.31
C PRO A 82 6.39 -7.98 -6.88
N ILE A 83 5.97 -6.78 -6.47
CA ILE A 83 6.86 -5.67 -6.08
C ILE A 83 7.20 -5.72 -4.59
N GLY A 84 6.52 -6.57 -3.80
CA GLY A 84 6.70 -6.68 -2.35
C GLY A 84 5.40 -6.93 -1.58
N GLY A 85 5.47 -6.84 -0.26
CA GLY A 85 4.31 -6.89 0.64
C GLY A 85 3.70 -5.50 0.85
N ILE A 86 2.43 -5.47 1.15
CA ILE A 86 1.72 -4.24 1.53
C ILE A 86 0.85 -4.56 2.75
N ALA A 87 1.30 -4.14 3.94
CA ALA A 87 0.47 -4.17 5.14
C ALA A 87 -0.49 -2.97 5.13
N ARG A 88 -1.79 -3.24 5.06
CA ARG A 88 -2.81 -2.19 5.11
C ARG A 88 -3.16 -1.86 6.55
N LEU A 89 -2.46 -0.88 7.09
CA LEU A 89 -2.78 -0.30 8.38
C LEU A 89 -4.01 0.62 8.25
N GLU A 90 -4.89 0.64 9.24
CA GLU A 90 -6.03 1.57 9.26
C GLU A 90 -5.57 3.04 9.22
N ARG A 91 -4.47 3.32 9.90
CA ARG A 91 -3.78 4.62 9.91
C ARG A 91 -2.35 4.44 10.36
N MET A 92 -1.47 5.38 10.03
CA MET A 92 -0.16 5.47 10.69
C MET A 92 -0.31 6.14 12.05
N PRO A 93 0.47 5.74 13.07
CA PRO A 93 0.49 6.45 14.34
C PRO A 93 0.80 7.94 14.14
N GLU A 94 0.05 8.81 14.81
CA GLU A 94 0.26 10.26 14.69
C GLU A 94 1.46 10.76 15.48
N GLN A 95 1.82 10.04 16.54
CA GLN A 95 2.99 10.37 17.37
C GLN A 95 4.29 9.97 16.65
N PRO A 96 5.23 10.92 16.42
CA PRO A 96 6.46 10.64 15.67
C PRO A 96 7.30 9.50 16.22
N LYS A 97 7.38 9.36 17.55
CA LYS A 97 8.13 8.25 18.19
C LYS A 97 7.51 6.88 17.89
N GLN A 98 6.17 6.80 17.83
CA GLN A 98 5.49 5.55 17.52
C GLN A 98 5.67 5.20 16.05
N GLU A 99 5.56 6.19 15.14
CA GLU A 99 5.83 6.02 13.72
C GLU A 99 7.25 5.52 13.47
N LEU A 100 8.25 6.08 14.17
CA LEU A 100 9.65 5.67 14.09
C LEU A 100 9.83 4.18 14.42
N TRP A 101 9.23 3.72 15.53
CA TRP A 101 9.34 2.31 15.93
C TRP A 101 8.62 1.37 14.97
N VAL A 102 7.46 1.79 14.45
CA VAL A 102 6.76 1.03 13.42
C VAL A 102 7.61 0.92 12.16
N ALA A 103 8.21 2.03 11.69
CA ALA A 103 9.02 2.02 10.48
C ALA A 103 10.32 1.19 10.61
N ILE A 104 10.96 1.18 11.78
CA ILE A 104 12.17 0.39 12.02
C ILE A 104 11.86 -1.11 12.16
N ALA A 105 10.65 -1.48 12.61
CA ALA A 105 10.32 -2.86 12.94
C ALA A 105 10.42 -3.83 11.75
N GLY A 106 10.06 -3.41 10.53
CA GLY A 106 10.21 -4.21 9.32
C GLY A 106 11.67 -4.54 9.01
N PRO A 107 12.52 -3.52 8.77
CA PRO A 107 13.95 -3.74 8.56
C PRO A 107 14.63 -4.56 9.65
N MET A 108 14.27 -4.37 10.92
CA MET A 108 14.81 -5.15 12.03
C MET A 108 14.51 -6.64 11.92
N VAL A 109 13.35 -7.01 11.43
CA VAL A 109 13.02 -8.43 11.17
C VAL A 109 13.98 -9.01 10.12
N ASN A 110 14.27 -8.30 9.04
CA ASN A 110 15.22 -8.77 8.02
C ASN A 110 16.65 -8.88 8.56
N VAL A 111 17.08 -7.96 9.44
CA VAL A 111 18.37 -8.07 10.16
C VAL A 111 18.41 -9.36 10.98
N VAL A 112 17.36 -9.65 11.76
CA VAL A 112 17.27 -10.88 12.55
C VAL A 112 17.30 -12.11 11.67
N ILE A 113 16.55 -12.12 10.54
CA ILE A 113 16.57 -13.22 9.58
C ILE A 113 17.99 -13.42 9.00
N ALA A 114 18.66 -12.33 8.59
CA ALA A 114 20.02 -12.40 8.05
C ALA A 114 21.02 -12.98 9.07
N ILE A 115 20.94 -12.55 10.35
CA ILE A 115 21.77 -13.10 11.43
C ILE A 115 21.50 -14.60 11.66
N LEU A 116 20.22 -15.00 11.69
CA LEU A 116 19.85 -16.41 11.87
C LEU A 116 20.35 -17.27 10.69
N LEU A 117 20.24 -16.78 9.46
CA LEU A 117 20.75 -17.46 8.27
C LEU A 117 22.28 -17.57 8.32
N ALA A 118 23.02 -16.53 8.75
CA ALA A 118 24.45 -16.58 8.93
C ALA A 118 24.86 -17.64 9.98
N ILE A 119 24.16 -17.70 11.12
CA ILE A 119 24.40 -18.71 12.15
C ILE A 119 24.14 -20.12 11.59
N ILE A 120 23.03 -20.34 10.88
CA ILE A 120 22.71 -21.64 10.26
C ILE A 120 23.78 -22.02 9.23
N ALA A 121 24.15 -21.08 8.35
CA ALA A 121 25.20 -21.31 7.37
C ALA A 121 26.50 -21.75 8.03
N ARG A 122 26.92 -21.06 9.11
CA ARG A 122 28.13 -21.38 9.87
C ARG A 122 28.08 -22.76 10.54
N LEU A 123 26.94 -23.13 11.09
CA LEU A 123 26.79 -24.39 11.83
C LEU A 123 26.60 -25.61 10.95
N VAL A 124 25.94 -25.46 9.79
CA VAL A 124 25.44 -26.60 9.01
C VAL A 124 26.20 -26.78 7.70
N VAL A 125 26.62 -25.70 7.05
CA VAL A 125 27.05 -25.74 5.64
C VAL A 125 28.54 -25.49 5.46
N TYR A 126 29.16 -24.61 6.24
CA TYR A 126 30.50 -24.10 5.96
C TYR A 126 31.47 -24.20 7.12
N SER A 127 32.68 -24.65 6.82
CA SER A 127 33.83 -24.71 7.75
C SER A 127 34.86 -23.58 7.53
N GLY A 128 34.55 -22.52 6.75
CA GLY A 128 35.50 -21.45 6.38
C GLY A 128 34.83 -20.10 6.08
N ASP A 129 35.63 -19.10 5.63
CA ASP A 129 35.19 -17.70 5.40
C ASP A 129 34.33 -17.50 4.11
N ILE A 130 33.73 -18.56 3.62
CA ILE A 130 32.97 -18.59 2.38
C ILE A 130 31.74 -17.69 2.42
N GLU A 131 31.12 -17.51 3.59
CA GLU A 131 29.94 -16.66 3.78
C GLU A 131 30.22 -15.17 3.45
N TRP A 132 31.37 -14.67 3.92
CA TRP A 132 31.80 -13.30 3.64
C TRP A 132 32.16 -13.13 2.17
N PHE A 133 32.75 -14.13 1.55
CA PHE A 133 33.07 -14.12 0.13
C PHE A 133 31.80 -14.02 -0.74
N PHE A 134 30.78 -14.83 -0.49
CA PHE A 134 29.52 -14.76 -1.25
C PHE A 134 28.75 -13.45 -1.00
N PHE A 135 28.76 -12.94 0.23
CA PHE A 135 28.15 -11.64 0.52
C PHE A 135 28.89 -10.53 -0.24
N LYS A 136 30.21 -10.53 -0.18
CA LYS A 136 31.03 -9.55 -0.88
C LYS A 136 30.82 -9.64 -2.40
N ALA A 137 30.91 -10.81 -2.98
CA ALA A 137 30.69 -11.04 -4.42
C ALA A 137 29.28 -10.65 -4.87
N PHE A 138 28.25 -10.93 -4.05
CA PHE A 138 26.88 -10.51 -4.34
C PHE A 138 26.74 -8.98 -4.30
N VAL A 139 27.29 -8.32 -3.30
CA VAL A 139 27.24 -6.86 -3.16
C VAL A 139 28.04 -6.18 -4.28
N GLU A 140 29.25 -6.68 -4.59
CA GLU A 140 30.09 -6.14 -5.66
C GLU A 140 29.43 -6.31 -7.02
N ASN A 141 28.89 -7.48 -7.34
CA ASN A 141 28.18 -7.73 -8.60
C ASN A 141 26.86 -6.92 -8.69
N TRP A 142 26.22 -6.64 -7.56
CA TRP A 142 24.98 -5.87 -7.56
C TRP A 142 25.22 -4.35 -7.62
N LEU A 143 26.35 -3.88 -7.05
CA LEU A 143 26.80 -2.49 -7.13
C LEU A 143 27.58 -2.20 -8.41
N SER A 144 28.18 -3.22 -9.06
CA SER A 144 28.75 -3.05 -10.38
C SER A 144 27.61 -2.82 -11.36
N LEU A 145 27.48 -1.57 -11.80
CA LEU A 145 26.50 -1.12 -12.79
C LEU A 145 26.85 -1.64 -14.21
N ASP A 146 27.95 -2.35 -14.35
CA ASP A 146 28.38 -3.01 -15.58
C ASP A 146 27.79 -4.41 -15.68
N ALA A 147 26.77 -4.55 -16.53
CA ALA A 147 26.14 -5.84 -16.84
C ALA A 147 27.06 -6.86 -17.55
N ASN A 148 28.33 -6.52 -17.78
CA ASN A 148 29.31 -7.33 -18.50
C ASN A 148 30.38 -7.95 -17.58
N ASP A 149 30.29 -7.76 -16.25
CA ASP A 149 31.29 -8.32 -15.34
C ASP A 149 31.11 -9.84 -15.19
N THR A 150 31.85 -10.56 -16.05
CA THR A 150 32.10 -11.98 -15.98
C THR A 150 32.92 -12.38 -14.73
N ASP A 151 33.34 -11.42 -13.90
CA ASP A 151 34.27 -11.68 -12.79
C ASP A 151 33.67 -12.58 -11.71
N LEU A 152 32.36 -12.50 -11.41
CA LEU A 152 31.73 -13.43 -10.48
C LEU A 152 31.68 -14.85 -11.05
N VAL A 153 31.40 -14.98 -12.34
CA VAL A 153 31.39 -16.28 -13.05
C VAL A 153 32.82 -16.83 -13.14
N MET A 154 33.84 -15.99 -13.42
CA MET A 154 35.23 -16.39 -13.43
C MET A 154 35.74 -16.77 -12.03
N LEU A 155 35.39 -16.01 -10.98
CA LEU A 155 35.72 -16.33 -9.59
C LEU A 155 35.09 -17.65 -9.13
N LEU A 156 33.88 -17.96 -9.60
CA LEU A 156 33.21 -19.24 -9.31
C LEU A 156 33.79 -20.40 -10.16
N GLN A 157 34.35 -20.12 -11.35
CA GLN A 157 35.00 -21.11 -12.19
C GLN A 157 36.45 -21.41 -11.78
N ASP A 158 37.14 -20.45 -11.17
CA ASP A 158 38.55 -20.59 -10.74
C ASP A 158 38.69 -21.35 -9.39
N THR A 159 37.57 -21.50 -8.65
CA THR A 159 37.52 -22.41 -7.52
C THR A 159 37.02 -23.78 -7.99
N ASP A 160 37.82 -24.82 -7.88
CA ASP A 160 37.47 -26.25 -8.12
C ASP A 160 36.30 -26.75 -7.23
N ILE A 161 35.49 -25.84 -6.73
CA ILE A 161 34.37 -26.07 -5.80
C ILE A 161 33.06 -26.01 -6.59
N GLN A 162 32.61 -27.16 -7.10
CA GLN A 162 31.22 -27.31 -7.55
C GLN A 162 30.28 -27.13 -6.37
N PHE A 163 29.79 -25.91 -6.18
CA PHE A 163 28.72 -25.66 -5.20
C PHE A 163 27.41 -26.19 -5.76
N SER A 164 26.81 -27.13 -5.04
CA SER A 164 25.41 -27.50 -5.32
C SER A 164 24.50 -26.27 -5.07
N GLU A 165 23.41 -26.13 -5.82
CA GLU A 165 22.42 -25.07 -5.66
C GLU A 165 21.92 -24.96 -4.20
N ALA A 166 21.86 -26.10 -3.50
CA ALA A 166 21.56 -26.18 -2.06
C ALA A 166 22.45 -25.28 -1.21
N LYS A 167 23.77 -25.28 -1.47
CA LYS A 167 24.74 -24.49 -0.71
C LYS A 167 24.64 -22.99 -1.02
N LEU A 168 24.26 -22.62 -2.25
CA LEU A 168 24.13 -21.22 -2.67
C LEU A 168 22.84 -20.55 -2.15
N THR A 169 21.83 -21.32 -1.78
CA THR A 169 20.52 -20.79 -1.35
C THR A 169 20.60 -19.96 -0.06
N LEU A 170 21.34 -20.41 0.96
CA LEU A 170 21.47 -19.67 2.23
C LEU A 170 22.19 -18.33 2.06
N PRO A 171 23.39 -18.24 1.44
CA PRO A 171 24.04 -16.96 1.17
C PRO A 171 23.20 -16.00 0.31
N ARG A 172 22.56 -16.51 -0.75
CA ARG A 172 21.64 -15.70 -1.58
C ARG A 172 20.49 -15.12 -0.75
N LEU A 173 19.86 -15.93 0.10
CA LEU A 173 18.76 -15.46 0.96
C LEU A 173 19.24 -14.45 2.01
N MET A 174 20.42 -14.65 2.59
CA MET A 174 21.05 -13.70 3.50
C MET A 174 21.30 -12.36 2.80
N ALA A 175 21.93 -12.40 1.62
CA ALA A 175 22.22 -11.21 0.83
C ALA A 175 20.96 -10.43 0.48
N VAL A 176 19.89 -11.12 0.04
CA VAL A 176 18.60 -10.50 -0.25
C VAL A 176 18.00 -9.81 0.99
N ASN A 177 18.05 -10.46 2.17
CA ASN A 177 17.56 -9.83 3.40
C ASN A 177 18.37 -8.59 3.77
N LEU A 178 19.68 -8.59 3.63
CA LEU A 178 20.52 -7.41 3.84
C LEU A 178 20.22 -6.31 2.82
N MET A 179 20.02 -6.65 1.55
CA MET A 179 19.60 -5.72 0.52
C MET A 179 18.23 -5.10 0.85
N MET A 180 17.27 -5.90 1.32
CA MET A 180 15.98 -5.37 1.77
C MET A 180 16.15 -4.35 2.91
N VAL A 181 17.08 -4.58 3.86
CA VAL A 181 17.39 -3.60 4.91
C VAL A 181 17.98 -2.33 4.30
N LEU A 182 19.00 -2.44 3.44
CA LEU A 182 19.67 -1.29 2.82
C LEU A 182 18.71 -0.46 1.99
N PHE A 183 17.91 -1.10 1.14
CA PHE A 183 16.89 -0.40 0.34
C PHE A 183 15.84 0.28 1.19
N ASN A 184 15.31 -0.43 2.19
CA ASN A 184 14.30 0.13 3.05
C ASN A 184 14.83 1.24 3.97
N LEU A 185 16.13 1.34 4.20
CA LEU A 185 16.76 2.44 4.95
C LEU A 185 17.07 3.67 4.09
N ILE A 186 16.93 3.61 2.75
CA ILE A 186 17.07 4.79 1.90
C ILE A 186 16.06 5.86 2.36
N PRO A 187 16.49 7.11 2.65
CA PRO A 187 15.63 8.14 3.21
C PRO A 187 14.71 8.77 2.15
N ALA A 188 13.91 7.94 1.49
CA ALA A 188 12.97 8.33 0.43
C ALA A 188 11.69 7.50 0.52
N PHE A 189 10.54 8.10 0.22
CA PHE A 189 9.30 7.34 0.04
C PHE A 189 9.31 6.59 -1.30
N PRO A 190 8.77 5.36 -1.35
CA PRO A 190 7.89 4.69 -0.37
C PRO A 190 8.62 3.85 0.70
N MET A 191 9.95 3.87 0.74
CA MET A 191 10.75 3.04 1.65
C MET A 191 10.55 3.47 3.12
N ASP A 192 10.88 2.54 4.06
CA ASP A 192 10.76 2.81 5.49
C ASP A 192 11.72 3.90 5.97
N GLY A 193 12.89 4.06 5.32
CA GLY A 193 13.83 5.15 5.54
C GLY A 193 13.20 6.53 5.34
N GLY A 194 12.29 6.66 4.39
CA GLY A 194 11.50 7.90 4.21
C GLY A 194 10.58 8.17 5.40
N ARG A 195 9.95 7.13 5.96
CA ARG A 195 9.11 7.21 7.16
C ARG A 195 9.95 7.47 8.41
N ILE A 196 11.11 6.82 8.54
CA ILE A 196 12.10 7.07 9.61
C ILE A 196 12.53 8.53 9.57
N LEU A 197 12.93 9.05 8.40
CA LEU A 197 13.33 10.44 8.22
C LEU A 197 12.17 11.39 8.59
N ARG A 198 10.96 11.13 8.09
CA ARG A 198 9.77 11.89 8.46
C ARG A 198 9.55 11.91 9.98
N ALA A 199 9.59 10.75 10.62
CA ALA A 199 9.36 10.64 12.05
C ALA A 199 10.41 11.43 12.86
N LEU A 200 11.69 11.36 12.50
CA LEU A 200 12.76 12.12 13.14
C LEU A 200 12.56 13.63 12.97
N LEU A 201 12.27 14.08 11.76
CA LEU A 201 12.01 15.49 11.49
C LEU A 201 10.71 15.98 12.16
N ALA A 202 9.69 15.13 12.26
CA ALA A 202 8.41 15.48 12.85
C ALA A 202 8.48 15.74 14.36
N MET A 203 9.50 15.22 15.05
CA MET A 203 9.73 15.52 16.47
C MET A 203 10.01 17.01 16.71
N GLN A 204 10.48 17.75 15.71
CA GLN A 204 10.82 19.18 15.81
C GLN A 204 9.93 20.07 14.95
N LEU A 205 9.61 19.63 13.73
CA LEU A 205 8.95 20.46 12.71
C LEU A 205 7.45 20.26 12.61
N GLY A 206 6.91 19.21 13.25
CA GLY A 206 5.54 18.75 13.04
C GLY A 206 5.39 17.93 11.75
N ARG A 207 4.34 17.11 11.67
CA ARG A 207 4.17 16.06 10.64
C ARG A 207 4.12 16.62 9.21
N SER A 208 3.37 17.69 8.95
CA SER A 208 3.20 18.27 7.61
C SER A 208 4.53 18.78 7.03
N LYS A 209 5.28 19.60 7.81
CA LYS A 209 6.58 20.14 7.38
C LYS A 209 7.64 19.03 7.23
N ALA A 210 7.64 18.06 8.15
CA ALA A 210 8.53 16.91 8.11
C ALA A 210 8.29 16.05 6.86
N THR A 211 7.02 15.78 6.50
CA THR A 211 6.69 15.03 5.29
C THR A 211 7.15 15.76 4.04
N ARG A 212 6.94 17.08 3.98
CA ARG A 212 7.41 17.90 2.85
C ARG A 212 8.95 17.83 2.69
N ALA A 213 9.69 17.97 3.79
CA ALA A 213 11.15 17.87 3.78
C ALA A 213 11.63 16.49 3.35
N ALA A 214 11.08 15.41 3.93
CA ALA A 214 11.41 14.03 3.57
C ALA A 214 11.06 13.72 2.10
N SER A 215 9.94 14.26 1.60
CA SER A 215 9.55 14.10 0.19
C SER A 215 10.54 14.80 -0.75
N ILE A 216 10.99 16.02 -0.42
CA ILE A 216 11.99 16.75 -1.24
C ILE A 216 13.31 15.97 -1.27
N ILE A 217 13.78 15.49 -0.12
CA ILE A 217 15.00 14.67 -0.05
C ILE A 217 14.86 13.41 -0.91
N GLY A 218 13.71 12.71 -0.79
CA GLY A 218 13.41 11.53 -1.61
C GLY A 218 13.39 11.85 -3.11
N GLN A 219 12.83 12.98 -3.52
CA GLN A 219 12.82 13.40 -4.93
C GLN A 219 14.23 13.72 -5.45
N VAL A 220 15.10 14.32 -4.63
CA VAL A 220 16.51 14.56 -5.01
C VAL A 220 17.25 13.24 -5.21
N ILE A 221 17.09 12.27 -4.28
CA ILE A 221 17.67 10.92 -4.42
C ILE A 221 17.13 10.23 -5.68
N ALA A 222 15.84 10.35 -5.95
CA ALA A 222 15.21 9.79 -7.13
C ALA A 222 15.79 10.36 -8.44
N VAL A 223 16.04 11.67 -8.50
CA VAL A 223 16.70 12.31 -9.65
C VAL A 223 18.12 11.78 -9.84
N VAL A 224 18.86 11.60 -8.73
CA VAL A 224 20.22 11.00 -8.79
C VAL A 224 20.13 9.57 -9.36
N PHE A 225 19.17 8.75 -8.93
CA PHE A 225 18.97 7.40 -9.48
C PHE A 225 18.66 7.42 -10.98
N VAL A 226 17.79 8.35 -11.43
CA VAL A 226 17.48 8.48 -12.86
C VAL A 226 18.74 8.87 -13.65
N VAL A 227 19.52 9.88 -13.17
CA VAL A 227 20.72 10.33 -13.87
C VAL A 227 21.78 9.23 -13.93
N LEU A 228 22.04 8.54 -12.81
CA LEU A 228 22.98 7.42 -12.78
C LEU A 228 22.50 6.24 -13.66
N GLY A 229 21.20 5.94 -13.60
CA GLY A 229 20.61 4.88 -14.42
C GLY A 229 20.75 5.15 -15.92
N LEU A 230 20.57 6.40 -16.35
CA LEU A 230 20.79 6.80 -17.74
C LEU A 230 22.28 6.78 -18.12
N TYR A 231 23.16 7.28 -17.24
CA TYR A 231 24.59 7.33 -17.48
C TYR A 231 25.20 5.95 -17.65
N TYR A 232 24.81 4.99 -16.78
CA TYR A 232 25.32 3.62 -16.84
C TYR A 232 24.44 2.67 -17.68
N SER A 233 23.45 3.21 -18.41
CA SER A 233 22.49 2.40 -19.19
C SER A 233 21.74 1.35 -18.36
N ALA A 234 21.63 1.58 -17.04
CA ALA A 234 20.94 0.73 -16.07
C ALA A 234 19.43 1.06 -16.04
N PHE A 235 18.67 0.46 -16.96
CA PHE A 235 17.23 0.72 -17.12
C PHE A 235 16.44 0.52 -15.81
N THR A 236 16.78 -0.54 -15.06
CA THR A 236 16.11 -0.84 -13.78
C THR A 236 16.28 0.30 -12.76
N LEU A 237 17.51 0.87 -12.65
CA LEU A 237 17.80 1.99 -11.74
C LEU A 237 17.02 3.24 -12.14
N THR A 238 16.93 3.52 -13.45
CA THR A 238 16.12 4.63 -14.00
C THR A 238 14.65 4.47 -13.62
N LEU A 239 14.10 3.26 -13.77
CA LEU A 239 12.71 2.96 -13.44
C LEU A 239 12.43 3.10 -11.94
N ILE A 240 13.34 2.61 -11.08
CA ILE A 240 13.27 2.78 -9.63
C ILE A 240 13.28 4.27 -9.27
N GLY A 241 14.17 5.08 -9.86
CA GLY A 241 14.22 6.52 -9.64
C GLY A 241 12.90 7.21 -9.99
N PHE A 242 12.31 6.89 -11.14
CA PHE A 242 10.99 7.42 -11.53
C PHE A 242 9.89 7.02 -10.55
N PHE A 243 9.86 5.76 -10.12
CA PHE A 243 8.89 5.26 -9.15
C PHE A 243 9.02 5.98 -7.79
N VAL A 244 10.25 6.13 -7.28
CA VAL A 244 10.54 6.84 -6.01
C VAL A 244 10.10 8.30 -6.12
N PHE A 245 10.38 8.97 -7.23
CA PHE A 245 9.99 10.37 -7.45
C PHE A 245 8.48 10.57 -7.36
N THR A 246 7.73 9.75 -8.11
CA THR A 246 6.26 9.84 -8.16
C THR A 246 5.63 9.52 -6.81
N THR A 247 6.16 8.51 -6.12
CA THR A 247 5.62 8.06 -4.82
C THR A 247 5.93 9.07 -3.71
N ALA A 248 7.15 9.63 -3.68
CA ALA A 248 7.52 10.67 -2.72
C ALA A 248 6.64 11.93 -2.87
N ARG A 249 6.32 12.31 -4.12
CA ARG A 249 5.41 13.43 -4.39
C ARG A 249 3.98 13.12 -3.94
N SER A 250 3.49 11.92 -4.20
CA SER A 250 2.16 11.46 -3.81
C SER A 250 1.98 11.45 -2.29
N GLU A 251 2.96 10.96 -1.54
CA GLU A 251 2.94 10.93 -0.06
C GLU A 251 2.82 12.35 0.53
N ASN A 252 3.60 13.30 0.00
CA ASN A 252 3.51 14.69 0.43
C ASN A 252 2.12 15.28 0.16
N SER A 253 1.58 15.07 -1.04
CA SER A 253 0.25 15.58 -1.40
C SER A 253 -0.84 15.00 -0.49
N MET A 254 -0.74 13.71 -0.14
CA MET A 254 -1.68 13.02 0.73
C MET A 254 -1.67 13.60 2.16
N VAL A 255 -0.48 13.83 2.74
CA VAL A 255 -0.34 14.39 4.10
C VAL A 255 -0.77 15.85 4.13
N GLN A 256 -0.47 16.65 3.08
CA GLN A 256 -0.96 18.03 3.00
C GLN A 256 -2.49 18.07 2.94
N LEU A 257 -3.11 17.18 2.17
CA LEU A 257 -4.56 17.05 2.09
C LEU A 257 -5.16 16.65 3.45
N GLU A 258 -4.55 15.67 4.14
CA GLU A 258 -4.98 15.27 5.50
C GLU A 258 -4.89 16.44 6.50
N HIS A 259 -3.85 17.26 6.40
CA HIS A 259 -3.68 18.43 7.26
C HIS A 259 -4.76 19.46 6.99
N LEU A 260 -5.02 19.78 5.72
CA LEU A 260 -6.10 20.69 5.32
C LEU A 260 -7.46 20.19 5.82
N MET A 261 -7.74 18.87 5.68
CA MET A 261 -8.98 18.28 6.17
C MET A 261 -9.15 18.39 7.70
N GLY A 262 -8.06 18.49 8.47
CA GLY A 262 -8.09 18.65 9.92
C GLY A 262 -8.61 20.03 10.37
N ASP A 263 -8.40 21.05 9.54
CA ASP A 263 -8.77 22.44 9.84
C ASP A 263 -10.23 22.76 9.52
N PHE A 264 -10.91 21.88 8.75
CA PHE A 264 -12.29 22.07 8.29
C PHE A 264 -13.28 21.12 8.98
N LYS A 265 -14.52 21.59 9.10
CA LYS A 265 -15.65 20.85 9.65
C LYS A 265 -16.62 20.43 8.55
N ALA A 266 -17.53 19.53 8.89
CA ALA A 266 -18.61 19.12 8.00
C ALA A 266 -19.46 20.32 7.53
N SER A 267 -19.72 21.28 8.41
CA SER A 267 -20.43 22.54 8.09
C SER A 267 -19.81 23.34 6.96
N ASP A 268 -18.46 23.28 6.79
CA ASP A 268 -17.76 24.08 5.78
C ASP A 268 -17.92 23.53 4.34
N VAL A 269 -18.38 22.29 4.22
CA VAL A 269 -18.45 21.55 2.94
C VAL A 269 -19.86 21.03 2.64
N GLN A 270 -20.73 20.99 3.64
CA GLN A 270 -22.09 20.47 3.46
C GLN A 270 -22.85 21.25 2.39
N ARG A 271 -23.59 20.50 1.58
CA ARG A 271 -24.56 21.06 0.64
C ARG A 271 -25.94 21.05 1.29
N MET A 272 -26.51 22.25 1.48
CA MET A 272 -27.83 22.42 2.11
C MET A 272 -28.98 22.08 1.16
N GLN A 273 -28.77 22.28 -0.15
CA GLN A 273 -29.76 21.92 -1.18
C GLN A 273 -29.39 20.58 -1.77
N PHE A 274 -30.24 19.59 -1.61
CA PHE A 274 -30.06 18.24 -2.12
C PHE A 274 -31.44 17.64 -2.47
N THR A 275 -31.41 16.65 -3.39
CA THR A 275 -32.63 15.96 -3.81
C THR A 275 -33.06 14.97 -2.74
N ARG A 276 -34.31 15.11 -2.27
CA ARG A 276 -34.97 14.18 -1.36
C ARG A 276 -35.81 13.21 -2.16
N LEU A 277 -35.51 11.91 -2.07
CA LEU A 277 -36.34 10.86 -2.65
C LEU A 277 -37.17 10.20 -1.55
N ARG A 278 -38.35 9.70 -1.90
CA ARG A 278 -39.20 8.94 -0.99
C ARG A 278 -39.06 7.44 -1.20
N GLY A 279 -39.18 6.66 -0.14
CA GLY A 279 -39.05 5.21 -0.22
C GLY A 279 -40.08 4.53 -1.12
N ASN A 280 -41.25 5.15 -1.30
CA ASN A 280 -42.33 4.71 -2.19
C ASN A 280 -42.24 5.29 -3.62
N ASP A 281 -41.25 6.16 -3.90
CA ASP A 281 -40.98 6.55 -5.28
C ASP A 281 -40.50 5.36 -6.11
N TRP A 282 -40.72 5.46 -7.41
CA TRP A 282 -40.25 4.45 -8.35
C TRP A 282 -38.80 4.67 -8.74
N MET A 283 -38.08 3.60 -9.06
CA MET A 283 -36.67 3.65 -9.45
C MET A 283 -36.42 4.55 -10.67
N HIS A 284 -37.39 4.69 -11.58
CA HIS A 284 -37.28 5.62 -12.71
C HIS A 284 -37.05 7.07 -12.29
N THR A 285 -37.65 7.50 -11.16
CA THR A 285 -37.47 8.85 -10.60
C THR A 285 -36.02 9.08 -10.21
N ALA A 286 -35.39 8.11 -9.54
CA ALA A 286 -33.98 8.18 -9.18
C ALA A 286 -33.05 8.19 -10.41
N ILE A 287 -33.37 7.38 -11.42
CA ILE A 287 -32.64 7.35 -12.70
C ILE A 287 -32.71 8.70 -13.40
N GLU A 288 -33.90 9.31 -13.43
CA GLU A 288 -34.11 10.61 -14.06
C GLU A 288 -33.38 11.75 -13.30
N GLN A 289 -33.46 11.76 -11.99
CA GLN A 289 -32.73 12.73 -11.15
C GLN A 289 -31.22 12.60 -11.33
N MET A 290 -30.70 11.37 -11.37
CA MET A 290 -29.27 11.14 -11.60
C MET A 290 -28.86 11.56 -13.03
N ALA A 291 -29.70 11.38 -14.02
CA ALA A 291 -29.39 11.75 -15.41
C ALA A 291 -29.40 13.27 -15.64
N ARG A 292 -30.28 13.99 -14.96
CA ARG A 292 -30.44 15.45 -15.10
C ARG A 292 -29.57 16.25 -14.13
N GLY A 293 -29.20 15.67 -12.97
CA GLY A 293 -28.45 16.31 -11.91
C GLY A 293 -27.00 15.89 -11.82
N LEU A 294 -26.27 16.53 -10.88
CA LEU A 294 -24.89 16.19 -10.52
C LEU A 294 -24.82 15.17 -9.38
N GLU A 295 -25.97 14.83 -8.79
CA GLU A 295 -26.06 13.93 -7.65
C GLU A 295 -25.96 12.48 -8.11
N ARG A 296 -25.16 11.68 -7.40
CA ARG A 296 -24.91 10.25 -7.70
C ARG A 296 -25.50 9.33 -6.64
N ASN A 297 -25.63 9.84 -5.41
CA ASN A 297 -26.18 9.12 -4.28
C ASN A 297 -27.26 9.99 -3.64
N PHE A 298 -28.34 9.38 -3.18
CA PHE A 298 -29.50 10.11 -2.67
C PHE A 298 -29.84 9.63 -1.25
N LEU A 299 -30.24 10.58 -0.39
CA LEU A 299 -30.91 10.25 0.87
C LEU A 299 -32.38 9.98 0.58
N VAL A 300 -32.91 8.94 1.22
CA VAL A 300 -34.28 8.49 1.02
C VAL A 300 -35.04 8.57 2.34
N PHE A 301 -36.25 9.13 2.27
CA PHE A 301 -37.10 9.44 3.42
C PHE A 301 -38.43 8.66 3.33
N ASP A 302 -39.07 8.48 4.48
CA ASP A 302 -40.46 8.00 4.54
C ASP A 302 -41.47 9.15 4.34
N LEU A 303 -42.75 8.86 4.55
CA LEU A 303 -43.85 9.83 4.44
C LEU A 303 -43.85 10.83 5.60
N GLU A 304 -43.19 10.52 6.71
CA GLU A 304 -43.07 11.33 7.91
C GLU A 304 -41.74 12.14 7.95
N ASP A 305 -41.04 12.19 6.78
CA ASP A 305 -39.71 12.82 6.62
C ASP A 305 -38.61 12.22 7.49
N GLN A 306 -38.78 10.95 7.95
CA GLN A 306 -37.73 10.20 8.63
C GLN A 306 -36.74 9.60 7.60
N LEU A 307 -35.46 9.62 7.92
CA LEU A 307 -34.41 9.11 7.05
C LEU A 307 -34.42 7.58 7.04
N LEU A 308 -34.79 6.98 5.90
CA LEU A 308 -34.86 5.53 5.70
C LEU A 308 -33.54 4.91 5.34
N GLY A 309 -32.74 5.58 4.47
CA GLY A 309 -31.53 4.98 3.96
C GLY A 309 -30.86 5.81 2.88
N VAL A 310 -29.85 5.22 2.24
CA VAL A 310 -29.13 5.77 1.09
C VAL A 310 -29.39 4.91 -0.15
N LEU A 311 -29.78 5.55 -1.22
CA LEU A 311 -29.81 4.95 -2.56
C LEU A 311 -28.49 5.27 -3.27
N LYS A 312 -27.67 4.25 -3.53
CA LYS A 312 -26.36 4.40 -4.15
C LYS A 312 -26.42 4.41 -5.66
N GLU A 313 -25.49 5.13 -6.29
CA GLU A 313 -25.27 5.10 -7.75
C GLU A 313 -25.22 3.69 -8.31
N GLU A 314 -24.53 2.76 -7.61
CA GLU A 314 -24.40 1.37 -8.08
C GLU A 314 -25.76 0.67 -8.24
N GLU A 315 -26.71 0.91 -7.32
CA GLU A 315 -28.05 0.30 -7.37
C GLU A 315 -28.90 0.95 -8.46
N ILE A 316 -28.79 2.28 -8.63
CA ILE A 316 -29.47 3.00 -9.70
C ILE A 316 -28.99 2.48 -11.08
N LEU A 317 -27.67 2.34 -11.26
CA LEU A 317 -27.09 1.82 -12.51
C LEU A 317 -27.44 0.34 -12.76
N LYS A 318 -27.53 -0.48 -11.71
CA LYS A 318 -27.98 -1.89 -11.81
C LYS A 318 -29.43 -1.95 -12.28
N ALA A 319 -30.31 -1.14 -11.65
CA ALA A 319 -31.72 -1.08 -12.02
C ALA A 319 -31.90 -0.60 -13.47
N ALA A 320 -31.17 0.45 -13.87
CA ALA A 320 -31.20 0.95 -15.25
C ALA A 320 -30.77 -0.11 -16.27
N LYS A 321 -29.67 -0.85 -16.00
CA LYS A 321 -29.20 -1.94 -16.88
C LYS A 321 -30.19 -3.11 -16.97
N ARG A 322 -30.89 -3.41 -15.87
CA ARG A 322 -31.91 -4.47 -15.83
C ARG A 322 -33.27 -4.04 -16.36
N LYS A 323 -33.41 -2.76 -16.73
CA LYS A 323 -34.71 -2.11 -17.13
C LYS A 323 -35.76 -2.23 -15.99
N ASP A 324 -35.31 -2.33 -14.75
CA ASP A 324 -36.18 -2.36 -13.56
C ASP A 324 -36.46 -0.91 -13.13
N THR A 325 -37.39 -0.28 -13.85
CA THR A 325 -37.78 1.12 -13.62
C THR A 325 -38.97 1.24 -12.69
N SER A 326 -39.68 0.13 -12.45
CA SER A 326 -40.96 0.07 -11.72
C SER A 326 -40.86 -0.50 -10.31
N SER A 327 -39.66 -0.79 -9.83
CA SER A 327 -39.44 -1.18 -8.42
C SER A 327 -39.46 0.06 -7.53
N GLU A 328 -39.95 -0.12 -6.29
CA GLU A 328 -39.90 0.93 -5.27
C GLU A 328 -38.46 1.13 -4.76
N ILE A 329 -38.05 2.37 -4.55
CA ILE A 329 -36.72 2.77 -4.07
C ILE A 329 -36.37 2.08 -2.74
N ARG A 330 -37.36 1.89 -1.83
CA ARG A 330 -37.14 1.26 -0.51
C ARG A 330 -36.51 -0.13 -0.58
N ASN A 331 -36.71 -0.86 -1.67
CA ASN A 331 -36.20 -2.22 -1.86
C ASN A 331 -34.71 -2.25 -2.23
N HIS A 332 -34.09 -1.10 -2.51
CA HIS A 332 -32.73 -0.95 -2.99
C HIS A 332 -31.83 -0.13 -2.04
N LEU A 333 -32.31 0.15 -0.82
CA LEU A 333 -31.62 1.02 0.11
C LEU A 333 -30.47 0.31 0.84
N ARG A 334 -29.44 1.07 1.14
CA ARG A 334 -28.43 0.71 2.14
C ARG A 334 -28.79 1.34 3.49
N VAL A 335 -28.85 0.52 4.52
CA VAL A 335 -29.11 0.90 5.91
C VAL A 335 -27.99 0.31 6.79
N PRO A 336 -27.50 0.97 7.84
CA PRO A 336 -27.85 2.34 8.29
C PRO A 336 -27.20 3.44 7.44
N VAL A 337 -27.74 4.66 7.57
CA VAL A 337 -27.13 5.88 7.00
C VAL A 337 -26.01 6.33 7.94
N ASP A 338 -24.87 6.71 7.38
CA ASP A 338 -23.82 7.36 8.17
C ASP A 338 -24.20 8.84 8.40
N ILE A 339 -24.36 9.22 9.66
CA ILE A 339 -24.74 10.55 10.10
C ILE A 339 -23.55 11.18 10.84
N VAL A 340 -23.26 12.43 10.57
CA VAL A 340 -22.20 13.18 11.25
C VAL A 340 -22.76 14.51 11.75
N HIS A 341 -22.21 15.01 12.85
CA HIS A 341 -22.52 16.32 13.36
C HIS A 341 -21.84 17.41 12.51
N GLU A 342 -22.46 18.58 12.35
CA GLU A 342 -21.91 19.70 11.57
C GLU A 342 -20.53 20.17 12.03
N ARG A 343 -20.18 19.95 13.31
CA ARG A 343 -18.85 20.27 13.90
C ARG A 343 -17.83 19.16 13.73
N GLU A 344 -18.23 18.02 13.14
CA GLU A 344 -17.31 16.88 12.95
C GLU A 344 -16.19 17.25 11.98
N SER A 345 -14.99 16.68 12.21
CA SER A 345 -13.83 16.90 11.34
C SER A 345 -14.07 16.38 9.92
N LEU A 346 -13.71 17.18 8.94
CA LEU A 346 -13.78 16.77 7.53
C LEU A 346 -12.95 15.53 7.23
N LYS A 347 -11.89 15.27 8.00
CA LYS A 347 -11.09 14.04 7.94
C LYS A 347 -11.94 12.79 8.23
N TYR A 348 -12.82 12.85 9.24
CA TYR A 348 -13.71 11.73 9.55
C TYR A 348 -14.78 11.54 8.48
N VAL A 349 -15.34 12.64 7.97
CA VAL A 349 -16.29 12.59 6.83
C VAL A 349 -15.65 11.97 5.59
N HIS A 350 -14.42 12.38 5.27
CA HIS A 350 -13.66 11.79 4.16
C HIS A 350 -13.40 10.29 4.37
N TYR A 351 -13.09 9.86 5.60
CA TYR A 351 -12.96 8.44 5.94
C TYR A 351 -14.25 7.66 5.66
N LEU A 352 -15.41 8.18 6.09
CA LEU A 352 -16.71 7.54 5.85
C LEU A 352 -16.98 7.38 4.34
N ILE A 353 -16.77 8.43 3.56
CA ILE A 353 -17.06 8.44 2.13
C ILE A 353 -16.08 7.53 1.36
N SER A 354 -14.77 7.63 1.66
CA SER A 354 -13.71 6.96 0.87
C SER A 354 -13.45 5.53 1.32
N GLN A 355 -13.38 5.27 2.62
CA GLN A 355 -12.99 3.97 3.16
C GLN A 355 -14.19 3.06 3.42
N LYS A 356 -15.24 3.58 4.02
CA LYS A 356 -16.49 2.84 4.21
C LYS A 356 -17.35 2.75 2.94
N ASN A 357 -17.01 3.53 1.92
CA ASN A 357 -17.75 3.60 0.66
C ASN A 357 -19.26 3.88 0.88
N THR A 358 -19.55 4.86 1.74
CA THR A 358 -20.94 5.20 2.07
C THR A 358 -21.66 5.92 0.93
N GLY A 359 -20.90 6.60 0.06
CA GLY A 359 -21.38 7.36 -1.07
C GLY A 359 -21.84 8.77 -0.73
N ILE A 360 -22.62 8.93 0.33
CA ILE A 360 -23.14 10.19 0.87
C ILE A 360 -23.26 10.08 2.37
N VAL A 361 -23.04 11.19 3.08
CA VAL A 361 -23.13 11.32 4.54
C VAL A 361 -24.16 12.40 4.84
N ALA A 362 -25.07 12.12 5.79
CA ALA A 362 -26.04 13.09 6.29
C ALA A 362 -25.39 13.95 7.40
N VAL A 363 -25.59 15.26 7.34
CA VAL A 363 -25.07 16.21 8.34
C VAL A 363 -26.21 16.72 9.20
N VAL A 364 -26.03 16.69 10.52
CA VAL A 364 -27.03 17.12 11.49
C VAL A 364 -26.49 18.21 12.43
N ASP A 365 -27.39 19.02 12.96
CA ASP A 365 -27.07 20.03 13.98
C ASP A 365 -27.12 19.48 15.42
N ASP A 366 -26.97 20.36 16.41
CA ASP A 366 -27.06 20.05 17.85
C ASP A 366 -28.42 19.46 18.27
N GLN A 367 -29.47 19.67 17.48
CA GLN A 367 -30.83 19.16 17.71
C GLN A 367 -31.15 17.90 16.93
N MET A 368 -30.10 17.30 16.30
CA MET A 368 -30.23 16.12 15.41
C MET A 368 -31.10 16.37 14.17
N GLN A 369 -31.30 17.64 13.79
CA GLN A 369 -31.99 17.99 12.55
C GLN A 369 -31.05 17.96 11.37
N LEU A 370 -31.51 17.41 10.25
CA LEU A 370 -30.73 17.30 9.02
C LEU A 370 -30.51 18.68 8.40
N THR A 371 -29.28 19.16 8.39
CA THR A 371 -28.86 20.46 7.85
C THR A 371 -28.33 20.40 6.44
N GLY A 372 -27.78 19.25 6.04
CA GLY A 372 -27.19 19.09 4.72
C GLY A 372 -26.67 17.69 4.44
N VAL A 373 -25.96 17.58 3.33
CA VAL A 373 -25.30 16.33 2.88
C VAL A 373 -23.90 16.61 2.40
N ILE A 374 -23.03 15.60 2.50
CA ILE A 374 -21.68 15.64 1.92
C ILE A 374 -21.51 14.36 1.09
N ASP A 375 -21.08 14.51 -0.16
CA ASP A 375 -20.74 13.43 -1.07
C ASP A 375 -19.31 13.56 -1.60
N ALA A 376 -18.83 12.55 -2.33
CA ALA A 376 -17.48 12.54 -2.87
C ALA A 376 -17.23 13.70 -3.84
N ALA A 377 -18.23 14.10 -4.63
CA ALA A 377 -18.10 15.19 -5.60
C ALA A 377 -17.98 16.55 -4.86
N GLY A 378 -18.77 16.77 -3.83
CA GLY A 378 -18.70 17.96 -2.97
C GLY A 378 -17.32 18.10 -2.32
N LEU A 379 -16.78 17.01 -1.75
CA LEU A 379 -15.43 16.98 -1.19
C LEU A 379 -14.36 17.29 -2.24
N GLN A 380 -14.42 16.66 -3.42
CA GLN A 380 -13.44 16.92 -4.48
C GLN A 380 -13.47 18.37 -4.97
N ASN A 381 -14.65 18.95 -5.12
CA ASN A 381 -14.81 20.35 -5.53
C ASN A 381 -14.27 21.30 -4.46
N PHE A 382 -14.56 21.04 -3.19
CA PHE A 382 -14.04 21.84 -2.08
C PHE A 382 -12.50 21.87 -2.09
N PHE A 383 -11.86 20.71 -2.25
CA PHE A 383 -10.40 20.63 -2.30
C PHE A 383 -9.80 21.29 -3.54
N LYS A 384 -10.44 21.20 -4.71
CA LYS A 384 -9.98 21.88 -5.93
C LYS A 384 -9.97 23.40 -5.82
N ILE A 385 -10.87 23.97 -5.01
CA ILE A 385 -10.96 25.42 -4.82
C ILE A 385 -9.91 25.91 -3.81
N ARG A 386 -9.46 25.04 -2.89
CA ARG A 386 -8.57 25.37 -1.78
C ARG A 386 -7.12 24.91 -1.98
N SER A 387 -6.83 24.02 -2.97
CA SER A 387 -5.48 23.64 -3.39
C SER A 387 -4.91 24.67 -4.38
#